data_a4fb209c6a7e7c4579ada429f64d4fba
#
_entry.id   a4fb209c6a7e7c4579ada429f64d4fba
#
_cell.length_a   1.000
_cell.length_b   1.000
_cell.length_c   1.000
_cell.angle_alpha   90.00
_cell.angle_beta   90.00
_cell.angle_gamma   90.00
#
_symmetry.space_group_name_H-M   'P 1'
#
loop_
_entity.id
_entity.type
_entity.pdbx_description
1 polymer ?
#
loop_
_entity_poly.entity_id
_entity_poly.type
_entity_poly.pdbx_seq_one_letter_code
_entity_poly.pdbx_strand_id
1 'polypeptide(L)' 'MSVRHLKVEPLDGYGGQPVTKTLIRLKGRWLRQAGFAPGQRIQVICERPGQLVLRHAGVDLPTTP' A
#
# COMPACT_ATOMS: atom_id res chain seq x y z
N MET A 1 16.81 -8.83 -7.11
CA MET A 1 15.63 -8.41 -6.34
C MET A 1 15.98 -7.16 -5.55
N SER A 2 15.21 -6.12 -5.69
CA SER A 2 15.52 -4.87 -5.02
C SER A 2 14.69 -4.76 -3.74
N VAL A 3 15.33 -4.26 -2.70
CA VAL A 3 14.70 -4.03 -1.41
C VAL A 3 14.64 -2.54 -1.17
N ARG A 4 13.49 -2.06 -0.70
CA ARG A 4 13.31 -0.66 -0.36
C ARG A 4 12.91 -0.55 1.10
N HIS A 5 13.42 0.46 1.74
CA HIS A 5 13.13 0.74 3.14
C HIS A 5 12.27 1.98 3.22
N LEU A 6 11.11 1.84 3.84
CA LEU A 6 10.17 2.93 4.02
C LEU A 6 9.87 3.08 5.50
N LYS A 7 9.53 4.30 5.87
CA LYS A 7 9.22 4.61 7.25
C LYS A 7 7.71 4.64 7.42
N VAL A 8 7.23 3.98 8.46
CA VAL A 8 5.82 4.08 8.85
C VAL A 8 5.63 5.44 9.51
N GLU A 9 4.63 6.18 9.08
CA GLU A 9 4.36 7.51 9.55
C GLU A 9 3.07 7.55 10.36
N PRO A 10 2.99 8.44 11.35
CA PRO A 10 1.74 8.61 12.08
C PRO A 10 0.73 9.36 11.22
N LEU A 11 -0.52 8.97 11.33
CA LEU A 11 -1.61 9.67 10.66
C LEU A 11 -2.43 10.51 11.65
N ASP A 12 -2.32 10.21 12.94
CA ASP A 12 -2.97 10.96 14.00
C ASP A 12 -2.00 11.10 15.17
N GLY A 13 -2.50 11.43 16.34
CA GLY A 13 -1.66 11.55 17.52
C GLY A 13 -1.12 12.95 17.76
N TYR A 14 -1.73 13.96 17.17
CA TYR A 14 -1.29 15.34 17.33
C TYR A 14 -1.68 15.86 18.72
N GLY A 15 -0.82 16.77 19.23
CA GLY A 15 -1.10 17.42 20.51
C GLY A 15 -0.96 16.51 21.72
N GLY A 16 -0.09 15.50 21.64
CA GLY A 16 0.16 14.58 22.75
C GLY A 16 -0.83 13.44 22.84
N GLN A 17 -1.74 13.32 21.89
CA GLN A 17 -2.64 12.19 21.83
C GLN A 17 -1.89 10.94 21.36
N PRO A 18 -2.31 9.74 21.80
CA PRO A 18 -1.68 8.52 21.30
C PRO A 18 -1.93 8.33 19.82
N VAL A 19 -0.94 7.78 19.13
CA VAL A 19 -1.06 7.46 17.72
C VAL A 19 -1.89 6.19 17.60
N THR A 20 -3.01 6.28 16.88
CA THR A 20 -3.89 5.12 16.66
C THR A 20 -3.90 4.69 15.20
N LYS A 21 -3.50 5.57 14.28
CA LYS A 21 -3.49 5.28 12.84
C LYS A 21 -2.12 5.60 12.29
N THR A 22 -1.68 4.74 11.40
CA THR A 22 -0.39 4.91 10.72
C THR A 22 -0.60 4.80 9.22
N LEU A 23 0.40 5.26 8.48
CA LEU A 23 0.36 5.16 7.03
C LEU A 23 1.72 4.74 6.50
N ILE A 24 1.69 4.07 5.36
CA ILE A 24 2.87 3.73 4.59
C ILE A 24 2.65 4.26 3.19
N ARG A 25 3.62 5.04 2.69
CA ARG A 25 3.53 5.61 1.34
C ARG A 25 4.36 4.78 0.40
N LEU A 26 3.68 4.29 -0.64
CA LEU A 26 4.34 3.56 -1.71
C LEU A 26 4.17 4.38 -2.98
N LYS A 27 5.27 4.92 -3.48
CA LYS A 27 5.22 5.72 -4.71
C LYS A 27 6.57 5.64 -5.41
N GLY A 28 6.54 5.75 -6.72
CA GLY A 28 7.75 5.78 -7.52
C GLY A 28 7.61 4.95 -8.78
N ARG A 29 8.60 5.10 -9.65
CA ARG A 29 8.63 4.34 -10.91
C ARG A 29 8.80 2.85 -10.66
N TRP A 30 9.42 2.50 -9.56
CA TRP A 30 9.66 1.11 -9.21
C TRP A 30 8.38 0.30 -9.04
N LEU A 31 7.27 0.99 -8.72
CA LEU A 31 5.98 0.30 -8.61
C LEU A 31 5.51 -0.23 -9.96
N ARG A 32 5.72 0.55 -11.03
CA ARG A 32 5.39 0.06 -12.37
C ARG A 32 6.25 -1.12 -12.76
N GLN A 33 7.53 -1.06 -12.44
CA GLN A 33 8.46 -2.16 -12.70
C GLN A 33 8.08 -3.41 -11.91
N ALA A 34 7.46 -3.22 -10.76
CA ALA A 34 7.00 -4.34 -9.93
C ALA A 34 5.63 -4.87 -10.36
N GLY A 35 5.04 -4.30 -11.42
CA GLY A 35 3.79 -4.81 -11.95
C GLY A 35 2.54 -4.02 -11.54
N PHE A 36 2.71 -2.84 -10.94
CA PHE A 36 1.60 -2.01 -10.49
C PHE A 36 1.50 -0.77 -11.36
N ALA A 37 0.38 -0.59 -12.02
CA ALA A 37 0.17 0.51 -12.94
C ALA A 37 -1.10 1.28 -12.55
N PRO A 38 -1.22 2.55 -12.98
CA PRO A 38 -2.43 3.32 -12.70
C PRO A 38 -3.68 2.62 -13.22
N GLY A 39 -4.77 2.76 -12.48
CA GLY A 39 -6.05 2.18 -12.84
C GLY A 39 -6.25 0.74 -12.42
N GLN A 40 -5.22 0.11 -11.89
CA GLN A 40 -5.35 -1.26 -11.40
C GLN A 40 -5.90 -1.27 -9.97
N ARG A 41 -6.59 -2.34 -9.64
CA ARG A 41 -6.96 -2.64 -8.27
C ARG A 41 -5.93 -3.54 -7.65
N ILE A 42 -5.70 -3.34 -6.37
CA ILE A 42 -4.81 -4.22 -5.61
C ILE A 42 -5.57 -4.76 -4.40
N GLN A 43 -5.14 -5.93 -3.97
CA GLN A 43 -5.55 -6.51 -2.70
C GLN A 43 -4.43 -6.29 -1.71
N VAL A 44 -4.80 -5.88 -0.50
CA VAL A 44 -3.86 -5.76 0.61
C VAL A 44 -4.20 -6.86 1.60
N ILE A 45 -3.28 -7.76 1.81
CA ILE A 45 -3.50 -8.95 2.62
C ILE A 45 -2.56 -8.90 3.80
N CYS A 46 -3.10 -8.99 5.01
CA CYS A 46 -2.30 -9.12 6.21
C CYS A 46 -2.43 -10.56 6.71
N GLU A 47 -1.43 -11.38 6.41
CA GLU A 47 -1.44 -12.79 6.81
C GLU A 47 -0.96 -12.95 8.24
N ARG A 48 -0.10 -12.04 8.69
CA ARG A 48 0.42 -12.06 10.05
C ARG A 48 0.87 -10.64 10.42
N PRO A 49 0.98 -10.32 11.70
CA PRO A 49 1.49 -9.02 12.09
C PRO A 49 2.89 -8.76 11.54
N GLY A 50 3.11 -7.54 11.05
CA GLY A 50 4.39 -7.15 10.50
C GLY A 50 4.60 -7.49 9.04
N GLN A 51 3.62 -8.12 8.39
CA GLN A 51 3.76 -8.50 6.98
C GLN A 51 2.49 -8.20 6.20
N LEU A 52 2.64 -7.43 5.14
CA LEU A 52 1.55 -7.17 4.20
C LEU A 52 1.94 -7.69 2.83
N VAL A 53 0.99 -8.26 2.14
CA VAL A 53 1.16 -8.69 0.76
C VAL A 53 0.25 -7.82 -0.10
N LEU A 54 0.83 -7.21 -1.12
CA LEU A 54 0.08 -6.45 -2.12
C LEU A 54 0.03 -7.29 -3.38
N ARG A 55 -1.18 -7.52 -3.86
CA ARG A 55 -1.40 -8.37 -5.02
C ARG A 55 -2.26 -7.64 -6.04
N HIS A 56 -1.86 -7.71 -7.30
CA HIS A 56 -2.66 -7.18 -8.39
C HIS A 56 -3.97 -7.97 -8.48
N ALA A 57 -5.08 -7.26 -8.47
CA ALA A 57 -6.41 -7.88 -8.44
C ALA A 57 -7.22 -7.60 -9.72
N GLY A 58 -6.59 -7.01 -10.74
CA GLY A 58 -7.24 -6.70 -11.99
C GLY A 58 -7.31 -5.22 -12.24
N VAL A 59 -7.97 -4.84 -13.32
CA VAL A 59 -8.12 -3.44 -13.71
C VAL A 59 -9.46 -2.96 -13.20
N ASP A 60 -9.47 -1.71 -12.72
CA ASP A 60 -10.71 -1.08 -12.27
C ASP A 60 -11.49 -0.59 -13.49
N LEU A 61 -12.00 -1.53 -14.25
CA LEU A 61 -12.85 -1.24 -15.37
C LEU A 61 -14.31 -1.27 -14.94
N PRO A 62 -15.15 -0.37 -15.48
CA PRO A 62 -16.58 -0.51 -15.25
C PRO A 62 -17.02 -1.85 -15.81
N THR A 63 -17.37 -2.74 -14.91
CA THR A 63 -17.91 -4.03 -15.30
C THR A 63 -19.31 -3.78 -15.80
N THR A 64 -19.44 -3.73 -17.08
CA THR A 64 -20.75 -3.84 -17.69
C THR A 64 -21.09 -5.31 -17.72
N PRO A 65 -22.15 -5.69 -17.11
CA PRO A 65 -22.66 -7.04 -17.29
C PRO A 65 -23.04 -7.27 -18.74
#